data_1e9ae6e450e16e1c02c15fb45ed42531
#
_entry.id   1e9ae6e450e16e1c02c15fb45ed42531
#
_cell.length_a   1.000
_cell.length_b   1.000
_cell.length_c   1.000
_cell.angle_alpha   90.00
_cell.angle_beta   90.00
_cell.angle_gamma   90.00
#
_symmetry.space_group_name_H-M   'P 1'
#
loop_
_entity.id
_entity.type
_entity.pdbx_description
1 polymer ?
#
loop_
_entity_poly.entity_id
_entity_poly.type
_entity_poly.pdbx_seq_one_letter_code
_entity_poly.pdbx_strand_id
1 'polypeptide(L)'
;MSDNEKKAVNPVIDDEHEKRWYVVNTYSGHENRVKENLEKRVESMGIQDSLFRILVAEEPVIDVKNNKQVERMQNMFPGYVFVEMIMTDDAWYVVRNTPGVTGFIGSSGGGAKPFPVSPVEMESILRRMGQSEKKVMVDFAVGDTVRILAGPFSGMEGRVNAMNDQTQTASVLTMLFGRETPTDISYNDLQRVTD
;
A
#
# COMPACT_ATOMS: atom_id res chain seq x y z
N MET A 1 -25.75 -46.68 11.57
CA MET A 1 -25.63 -45.63 10.53
C MET A 1 -25.29 -44.34 11.24
N SER A 2 -24.03 -44.00 11.29
CA SER A 2 -23.53 -42.86 12.03
C SER A 2 -23.16 -41.77 11.01
N ASP A 3 -23.99 -40.78 10.88
CA ASP A 3 -23.70 -39.58 10.09
C ASP A 3 -22.66 -38.77 10.84
N ASN A 4 -21.44 -38.83 10.32
CA ASN A 4 -20.31 -38.07 10.79
C ASN A 4 -20.31 -36.75 10.06
N GLU A 5 -21.11 -35.80 10.57
CA GLU A 5 -21.04 -34.40 10.15
C GLU A 5 -19.66 -33.86 10.55
N LYS A 6 -18.77 -33.82 9.58
CA LYS A 6 -17.56 -33.02 9.66
C LYS A 6 -17.98 -31.54 9.69
N LYS A 7 -18.15 -30.98 10.88
CA LYS A 7 -18.11 -29.55 11.09
C LYS A 7 -16.77 -29.06 10.52
N ALA A 8 -16.83 -28.34 9.42
CA ALA A 8 -15.74 -27.54 8.95
C ALA A 8 -15.40 -26.55 10.06
N VAL A 9 -14.32 -26.80 10.77
CA VAL A 9 -13.71 -25.84 11.69
C VAL A 9 -13.16 -24.74 10.80
N ASN A 10 -13.90 -23.61 10.70
CA ASN A 10 -13.30 -22.39 10.19
C ASN A 10 -12.05 -22.15 11.05
N PRO A 11 -10.88 -21.93 10.46
CA PRO A 11 -9.73 -21.49 11.23
C PRO A 11 -10.17 -20.19 11.90
N VAL A 12 -10.16 -20.16 13.22
CA VAL A 12 -10.24 -18.93 13.98
C VAL A 12 -9.00 -18.17 13.55
N ILE A 13 -9.18 -17.21 12.64
CA ILE A 13 -8.16 -16.26 12.28
C ILE A 13 -7.94 -15.47 13.56
N ASP A 14 -6.77 -15.63 14.16
CA ASP A 14 -6.36 -14.89 15.34
C ASP A 14 -6.14 -13.44 14.92
N ASP A 15 -7.26 -12.69 14.87
CA ASP A 15 -7.35 -11.32 14.39
C ASP A 15 -6.55 -10.34 15.27
N GLU A 16 -6.12 -10.78 16.44
CA GLU A 16 -5.47 -9.91 17.43
C GLU A 16 -3.99 -9.62 17.12
N HIS A 17 -3.37 -10.33 16.17
CA HIS A 17 -1.95 -10.18 15.85
C HIS A 17 -1.68 -9.79 14.39
N GLU A 18 -2.71 -9.51 13.61
CA GLU A 18 -2.56 -9.16 12.20
C GLU A 18 -2.49 -7.65 12.01
N LYS A 19 -1.50 -7.23 11.22
CA LYS A 19 -1.32 -5.84 10.80
C LYS A 19 -2.42 -5.45 9.81
N ARG A 20 -3.24 -4.46 10.18
CA ARG A 20 -4.37 -3.97 9.39
C ARG A 20 -4.48 -2.46 9.44
N TRP A 21 -5.25 -1.90 8.52
CA TRP A 21 -5.56 -0.49 8.48
C TRP A 21 -6.83 -0.17 9.25
N TYR A 22 -6.77 0.92 10.02
CA TYR A 22 -7.89 1.46 10.77
C TYR A 22 -8.02 2.95 10.50
N VAL A 23 -9.20 3.50 10.77
CA VAL A 23 -9.49 4.92 10.58
C VAL A 23 -9.72 5.58 11.92
N VAL A 24 -9.03 6.67 12.11
CA VAL A 24 -9.14 7.53 13.30
C VAL A 24 -9.87 8.81 12.93
N ASN A 25 -10.82 9.19 13.75
CA ASN A 25 -11.59 10.42 13.60
C ASN A 25 -10.88 11.58 14.29
N THR A 26 -10.82 12.71 13.61
CA THR A 26 -10.26 13.98 14.11
C THR A 26 -11.17 15.14 13.75
N TYR A 27 -10.87 16.32 14.25
CA TYR A 27 -11.48 17.54 13.71
C TYR A 27 -10.95 17.84 12.32
N SER A 28 -11.82 18.25 11.39
CA SER A 28 -11.43 18.68 10.05
C SER A 28 -10.39 19.80 10.11
N GLY A 29 -9.31 19.64 9.33
CA GLY A 29 -8.17 20.56 9.33
C GLY A 29 -7.08 20.25 10.36
N HIS A 30 -7.31 19.29 11.25
CA HIS A 30 -6.34 18.87 12.28
C HIS A 30 -5.62 17.56 11.95
N GLU A 31 -5.82 17.00 10.78
CA GLU A 31 -5.32 15.67 10.39
C GLU A 31 -3.80 15.59 10.48
N ASN A 32 -3.08 16.57 9.94
CA ASN A 32 -1.62 16.58 9.97
C ASN A 32 -1.07 16.76 11.39
N ARG A 33 -1.73 17.56 12.21
CA ARG A 33 -1.35 17.71 13.62
C ARG A 33 -1.55 16.41 14.40
N VAL A 34 -2.63 15.70 14.14
CA VAL A 34 -2.91 14.39 14.74
C VAL A 34 -1.88 13.37 14.29
N LYS A 35 -1.53 13.36 13.01
CA LYS A 35 -0.45 12.51 12.49
C LYS A 35 0.86 12.74 13.25
N GLU A 36 1.30 14.00 13.37
CA GLU A 36 2.52 14.34 14.12
C GLU A 36 2.44 13.92 15.60
N ASN A 37 1.29 14.12 16.24
CA ASN A 37 1.08 13.72 17.62
C ASN A 37 1.13 12.21 17.79
N LEU A 38 0.56 11.45 16.85
CA LEU A 38 0.63 9.99 16.83
C LEU A 38 2.07 9.52 16.65
N GLU A 39 2.81 10.07 15.68
CA GLU A 39 4.22 9.72 15.41
C GLU A 39 5.08 9.94 16.66
N LYS A 40 4.93 11.07 17.32
CA LYS A 40 5.66 11.36 18.57
C LYS A 40 5.30 10.40 19.70
N ARG A 41 4.02 10.03 19.82
CA ARG A 41 3.57 9.06 20.83
C ARG A 41 4.04 7.64 20.55
N VAL A 42 4.04 7.22 19.31
CA VAL A 42 4.58 5.92 18.92
C VAL A 42 6.03 5.79 19.38
N GLU A 43 6.82 6.83 19.13
CA GLU A 43 8.23 6.88 19.53
C GLU A 43 8.39 6.92 21.07
N SER A 44 7.69 7.84 21.74
CA SER A 44 7.83 8.05 23.20
C SER A 44 7.28 6.91 24.03
N MET A 45 6.25 6.22 23.55
CA MET A 45 5.62 5.08 24.24
C MET A 45 6.17 3.71 23.83
N GLY A 46 7.08 3.68 22.85
CA GLY A 46 7.74 2.46 22.41
C GLY A 46 6.83 1.43 21.75
N ILE A 47 5.80 1.87 21.01
CA ILE A 47 4.83 1.00 20.34
C ILE A 47 5.09 0.83 18.83
N GLN A 48 6.34 1.02 18.38
CA GLN A 48 6.72 0.89 16.97
C GLN A 48 6.44 -0.52 16.41
N ASP A 49 6.44 -1.53 17.27
CA ASP A 49 6.12 -2.91 16.88
C ASP A 49 4.61 -3.15 16.66
N SER A 50 3.77 -2.21 17.06
CA SER A 50 2.32 -2.31 16.93
C SER A 50 1.71 -1.27 16.01
N LEU A 51 2.35 -0.11 15.80
CA LEU A 51 1.89 0.96 14.93
C LEU A 51 2.97 1.29 13.91
N PHE A 52 2.69 1.04 12.63
CA PHE A 52 3.69 1.03 11.55
C PHE A 52 3.61 2.25 10.64
N ARG A 53 2.41 2.65 10.23
CA ARG A 53 2.21 3.76 9.30
C ARG A 53 1.03 4.62 9.73
N ILE A 54 1.18 5.93 9.51
CA ILE A 54 0.14 6.92 9.78
C ILE A 54 0.01 7.78 8.53
N LEU A 55 -1.18 7.80 7.93
CA LEU A 55 -1.42 8.50 6.66
C LEU A 55 -2.60 9.45 6.74
N VAL A 56 -2.42 10.65 6.22
CA VAL A 56 -3.50 11.54 5.81
C VAL A 56 -3.74 11.29 4.32
N ALA A 57 -4.98 10.97 3.94
CA ALA A 57 -5.30 10.58 2.58
C ALA A 57 -5.37 11.81 1.66
N GLU A 58 -4.23 12.24 1.18
CA GLU A 58 -4.09 13.37 0.25
C GLU A 58 -3.77 12.86 -1.15
N GLU A 59 -4.41 13.45 -2.15
CA GLU A 59 -4.13 13.19 -3.55
C GLU A 59 -3.72 14.48 -4.28
N PRO A 60 -2.82 14.39 -5.26
CA PRO A 60 -2.49 15.53 -6.09
C PRO A 60 -3.66 15.87 -7.01
N VAL A 61 -4.05 17.13 -7.04
CA VAL A 61 -5.03 17.67 -7.98
C VAL A 61 -4.43 18.85 -8.73
N ILE A 62 -4.86 19.03 -9.95
CA ILE A 62 -4.41 20.15 -10.80
C ILE A 62 -5.49 21.23 -10.82
N ASP A 63 -5.16 22.40 -10.29
CA ASP A 63 -5.98 23.61 -10.40
C ASP A 63 -5.47 24.49 -11.54
N VAL A 64 -6.39 25.14 -12.21
CA VAL A 64 -6.04 26.16 -13.22
C VAL A 64 -6.27 27.54 -12.61
N LYS A 65 -5.19 28.29 -12.35
CA LYS A 65 -5.23 29.70 -11.91
C LYS A 65 -4.48 30.57 -12.92
N ASN A 66 -5.12 31.61 -13.40
CA ASN A 66 -4.52 32.57 -14.35
C ASN A 66 -3.92 31.89 -15.59
N ASN A 67 -4.61 30.94 -16.19
CA ASN A 67 -4.15 30.10 -17.31
C ASN A 67 -2.88 29.26 -17.03
N LYS A 68 -2.51 29.09 -15.75
CA LYS A 68 -1.41 28.24 -15.32
C LYS A 68 -1.96 27.04 -14.55
N GLN A 69 -1.42 25.86 -14.86
CA GLN A 69 -1.70 24.64 -14.09
C GLN A 69 -0.86 24.67 -12.82
N VAL A 70 -1.53 24.57 -11.69
CA VAL A 70 -0.90 24.48 -10.36
C VAL A 70 -1.29 23.16 -9.72
N GLU A 71 -0.32 22.36 -9.35
CA GLU A 71 -0.54 21.14 -8.58
C GLU A 71 -0.70 21.48 -7.10
N ARG A 72 -1.73 20.96 -6.47
CA ARG A 72 -1.94 21.03 -5.02
C ARG A 72 -2.37 19.70 -4.46
N MET A 73 -2.09 19.48 -3.18
CA MET A 73 -2.60 18.32 -2.47
C MET A 73 -4.00 18.59 -1.92
N GLN A 74 -4.89 17.65 -2.12
CA GLN A 74 -6.26 17.72 -1.60
C GLN A 74 -6.53 16.52 -0.71
N ASN A 75 -7.03 16.77 0.50
CA ASN A 75 -7.44 15.70 1.40
C ASN A 75 -8.74 15.05 0.87
N MET A 76 -8.69 13.76 0.61
CA MET A 76 -9.84 12.98 0.12
C MET A 76 -10.88 12.73 1.23
N PHE A 77 -10.43 12.66 2.47
CA PHE A 77 -11.27 12.32 3.63
C PHE A 77 -11.01 13.29 4.79
N PRO A 78 -11.56 14.52 4.73
CA PRO A 78 -11.39 15.48 5.81
C PRO A 78 -11.92 14.94 7.15
N GLY A 79 -11.12 15.08 8.20
CA GLY A 79 -11.45 14.59 9.53
C GLY A 79 -11.04 13.13 9.79
N TYR A 80 -10.32 12.50 8.85
CA TYR A 80 -9.88 11.10 8.97
C TYR A 80 -8.37 10.96 8.83
N VAL A 81 -7.80 10.11 9.68
CA VAL A 81 -6.39 9.69 9.61
C VAL A 81 -6.36 8.17 9.56
N PHE A 82 -5.60 7.62 8.64
CA PHE A 82 -5.45 6.18 8.48
C PHE A 82 -4.22 5.70 9.24
N VAL A 83 -4.38 4.64 10.01
CA VAL A 83 -3.30 4.02 10.78
C VAL A 83 -3.18 2.55 10.44
N GLU A 84 -1.97 2.09 10.13
CA GLU A 84 -1.65 0.70 9.93
C GLU A 84 -1.05 0.16 11.23
N MET A 85 -1.75 -0.74 11.88
CA MET A 85 -1.38 -1.19 13.20
C MET A 85 -1.84 -2.63 13.48
N ILE A 86 -1.21 -3.24 14.48
CA ILE A 86 -1.75 -4.40 15.16
C ILE A 86 -2.60 -3.88 16.32
N MET A 87 -3.86 -4.29 16.40
CA MET A 87 -4.81 -3.79 17.39
C MET A 87 -4.59 -4.44 18.75
N THR A 88 -3.46 -4.10 19.38
CA THR A 88 -3.18 -4.43 20.78
C THR A 88 -3.89 -3.44 21.71
N ASP A 89 -4.11 -3.83 22.96
CA ASP A 89 -4.73 -2.93 23.96
C ASP A 89 -3.88 -1.67 24.17
N ASP A 90 -2.56 -1.81 24.22
CA ASP A 90 -1.64 -0.69 24.40
C ASP A 90 -1.68 0.26 23.20
N ALA A 91 -1.62 -0.26 21.98
CA ALA A 91 -1.69 0.55 20.77
C ALA A 91 -3.05 1.26 20.64
N TRP A 92 -4.14 0.55 20.90
CA TRP A 92 -5.49 1.12 20.92
C TRP A 92 -5.59 2.27 21.93
N TYR A 93 -5.08 2.07 23.14
CA TYR A 93 -5.10 3.08 24.19
C TYR A 93 -4.28 4.32 23.82
N VAL A 94 -3.07 4.13 23.30
CA VAL A 94 -2.18 5.24 22.88
C VAL A 94 -2.82 6.06 21.76
N VAL A 95 -3.35 5.42 20.74
CA VAL A 95 -4.00 6.11 19.62
C VAL A 95 -5.23 6.88 20.09
N ARG A 96 -6.11 6.24 20.86
CA ARG A 96 -7.35 6.85 21.33
C ARG A 96 -7.10 8.07 22.22
N ASN A 97 -6.04 8.06 23.02
CA ASN A 97 -5.70 9.13 23.95
C ASN A 97 -4.73 10.16 23.36
N THR A 98 -4.47 10.11 22.06
CA THR A 98 -3.64 11.10 21.38
C THR A 98 -4.43 12.41 21.22
N PRO A 99 -3.83 13.58 21.52
CA PRO A 99 -4.50 14.87 21.37
C PRO A 99 -4.98 15.09 19.93
N GLY A 100 -6.25 15.47 19.79
CA GLY A 100 -6.91 15.69 18.50
C GLY A 100 -7.65 14.47 17.94
N VAL A 101 -7.40 13.29 18.48
CA VAL A 101 -8.16 12.08 18.16
C VAL A 101 -9.50 12.10 18.93
N THR A 102 -10.60 11.98 18.21
CA THR A 102 -11.94 11.90 18.81
C THR A 102 -12.43 10.46 18.97
N GLY A 103 -11.81 9.51 18.30
CA GLY A 103 -12.09 8.09 18.41
C GLY A 103 -11.73 7.33 17.13
N PHE A 104 -11.90 6.02 17.17
CA PHE A 104 -11.83 5.17 15.98
C PHE A 104 -13.19 5.11 15.27
N ILE A 105 -13.17 5.01 13.96
CA ILE A 105 -14.38 4.73 13.19
C ILE A 105 -14.71 3.24 13.29
N GLY A 106 -16.01 2.92 13.42
CA GLY A 106 -16.47 1.54 13.55
C GLY A 106 -16.38 0.97 14.97
N SER A 107 -15.99 1.80 15.95
CA SER A 107 -16.07 1.43 17.35
C SER A 107 -17.49 1.67 17.86
N SER A 108 -18.11 0.64 18.42
CA SER A 108 -19.47 0.70 18.95
C SER A 108 -19.57 1.43 20.31
N GLY A 109 -18.50 2.06 20.79
CA GLY A 109 -18.40 2.65 22.13
C GLY A 109 -18.10 1.61 23.21
N GLY A 110 -17.99 2.05 24.48
CA GLY A 110 -17.78 1.15 25.62
C GLY A 110 -16.48 0.35 25.64
N GLY A 111 -15.45 0.79 24.90
CA GLY A 111 -14.16 0.10 24.83
C GLY A 111 -14.09 -1.00 23.75
N ALA A 112 -15.09 -1.11 22.90
CA ALA A 112 -15.06 -2.04 21.76
C ALA A 112 -13.98 -1.62 20.75
N LYS A 113 -13.17 -2.59 20.30
CA LYS A 113 -12.17 -2.39 19.25
C LYS A 113 -12.86 -2.12 17.90
N PRO A 114 -12.31 -1.24 17.08
CA PRO A 114 -12.88 -0.90 15.77
C PRO A 114 -12.69 -2.03 14.75
N PHE A 115 -13.50 -1.99 13.69
CA PHE A 115 -13.28 -2.84 12.52
C PHE A 115 -12.20 -2.26 11.61
N PRO A 116 -11.36 -3.09 10.99
CA PRO A 116 -10.38 -2.65 10.02
C PRO A 116 -11.02 -2.20 8.70
N VAL A 117 -10.33 -1.32 7.99
CA VAL A 117 -10.65 -0.98 6.60
C VAL A 117 -10.40 -2.21 5.73
N SER A 118 -11.29 -2.48 4.77
CA SER A 118 -11.07 -3.60 3.87
C SER A 118 -9.79 -3.41 3.04
N PRO A 119 -9.03 -4.49 2.76
CA PRO A 119 -7.82 -4.40 1.96
C PRO A 119 -8.03 -3.75 0.59
N VAL A 120 -9.16 -4.03 -0.05
CA VAL A 120 -9.52 -3.47 -1.37
C VAL A 120 -9.75 -1.96 -1.31
N GLU A 121 -10.45 -1.48 -0.29
CA GLU A 121 -10.68 -0.05 -0.09
C GLU A 121 -9.37 0.67 0.22
N MET A 122 -8.54 0.10 1.09
CA MET A 122 -7.26 0.71 1.44
C MET A 122 -6.29 0.75 0.25
N GLU A 123 -6.24 -0.30 -0.55
CA GLU A 123 -5.44 -0.32 -1.77
C GLU A 123 -5.87 0.78 -2.75
N SER A 124 -7.17 1.00 -2.91
CA SER A 124 -7.70 2.09 -3.74
C SER A 124 -7.25 3.46 -3.25
N ILE A 125 -7.30 3.70 -1.94
CA ILE A 125 -6.85 4.95 -1.32
C ILE A 125 -5.35 5.16 -1.53
N LEU A 126 -4.53 4.15 -1.25
CA LEU A 126 -3.08 4.21 -1.45
C LEU A 126 -2.70 4.46 -2.90
N ARG A 127 -3.43 3.88 -3.85
CA ARG A 127 -3.23 4.11 -5.28
C ARG A 127 -3.49 5.57 -5.67
N ARG A 128 -4.56 6.16 -5.17
CA ARG A 128 -4.89 7.57 -5.39
C ARG A 128 -3.86 8.51 -4.78
N MET A 129 -3.31 8.15 -3.63
CA MET A 129 -2.21 8.89 -3.00
C MET A 129 -0.88 8.76 -3.76
N GLY A 130 -0.79 7.90 -4.76
CA GLY A 130 0.47 7.57 -5.45
C GLY A 130 1.43 6.73 -4.60
N GLN A 131 0.97 6.17 -3.49
CA GLN A 131 1.76 5.31 -2.59
C GLN A 131 1.53 3.82 -2.80
N SER A 132 0.56 3.46 -3.61
CA SER A 132 0.45 2.11 -4.15
C SER A 132 1.64 1.89 -5.09
N GLU A 133 2.32 0.78 -4.95
CA GLU A 133 3.20 0.33 -6.01
C GLU A 133 2.34 0.30 -7.28
N LYS A 134 2.67 1.15 -8.24
CA LYS A 134 2.02 1.12 -9.53
C LYS A 134 2.34 -0.25 -10.10
N LYS A 135 1.40 -1.19 -10.00
CA LYS A 135 1.49 -2.40 -10.80
C LYS A 135 1.49 -1.92 -12.25
N VAL A 136 2.65 -1.87 -12.83
CA VAL A 136 2.78 -1.59 -14.24
C VAL A 136 2.07 -2.74 -14.94
N MET A 137 0.93 -2.46 -15.54
CA MET A 137 0.26 -3.43 -16.39
C MET A 137 1.11 -3.56 -17.66
N VAL A 138 1.83 -4.67 -17.73
CA VAL A 138 2.65 -5.00 -18.87
C VAL A 138 1.82 -5.79 -19.89
N ASP A 139 2.10 -5.57 -21.15
CA ASP A 139 1.46 -6.27 -22.28
C ASP A 139 2.28 -7.47 -22.77
N PHE A 140 3.29 -7.88 -22.00
CA PHE A 140 4.15 -9.03 -22.29
C PHE A 140 4.09 -10.07 -21.17
N ALA A 141 4.41 -11.31 -21.51
CA ALA A 141 4.43 -12.45 -20.62
C ALA A 141 5.75 -13.24 -20.77
N VAL A 142 5.96 -14.21 -19.89
CA VAL A 142 7.07 -15.15 -20.02
C VAL A 142 7.03 -15.84 -21.41
N GLY A 143 8.15 -15.80 -22.09
CA GLY A 143 8.30 -16.33 -23.46
C GLY A 143 8.22 -15.28 -24.57
N ASP A 144 7.70 -14.10 -24.29
CA ASP A 144 7.64 -12.99 -25.24
C ASP A 144 9.01 -12.34 -25.46
N THR A 145 9.21 -11.76 -26.64
CA THR A 145 10.37 -10.94 -26.95
C THR A 145 10.11 -9.50 -26.57
N VAL A 146 11.03 -8.91 -25.82
CA VAL A 146 10.97 -7.53 -25.37
C VAL A 146 12.23 -6.77 -25.76
N ARG A 147 12.09 -5.46 -25.95
CA ARG A 147 13.18 -4.52 -26.16
C ARG A 147 13.45 -3.75 -24.89
N ILE A 148 14.72 -3.62 -24.52
CA ILE A 148 15.15 -2.84 -23.35
C ILE A 148 15.25 -1.37 -23.75
N LEU A 149 14.55 -0.49 -23.02
CA LEU A 149 14.43 0.93 -23.36
C LEU A 149 15.45 1.82 -22.63
N ALA A 150 15.97 1.38 -21.50
CA ALA A 150 16.87 2.17 -20.67
C ALA A 150 17.99 1.33 -20.05
N GLY A 151 19.02 2.01 -19.53
CA GLY A 151 20.16 1.39 -18.88
C GLY A 151 21.26 0.97 -19.86
N PRO A 152 22.26 0.20 -19.35
CA PRO A 152 23.42 -0.20 -20.15
C PRO A 152 23.07 -1.15 -21.31
N PHE A 153 21.90 -1.78 -21.27
CA PHE A 153 21.42 -2.72 -22.29
C PHE A 153 20.35 -2.10 -23.20
N SER A 154 20.16 -0.79 -23.16
CA SER A 154 19.18 -0.08 -23.97
C SER A 154 19.33 -0.40 -25.46
N GLY A 155 18.23 -0.69 -26.13
CA GLY A 155 18.18 -1.06 -27.56
C GLY A 155 18.37 -2.54 -27.83
N MET A 156 18.74 -3.33 -26.83
CA MET A 156 18.85 -4.79 -26.97
C MET A 156 17.47 -5.45 -26.86
N GLU A 157 17.34 -6.56 -27.52
CA GLU A 157 16.16 -7.42 -27.45
C GLU A 157 16.52 -8.72 -26.73
N GLY A 158 15.56 -9.23 -26.00
CA GLY A 158 15.72 -10.48 -25.28
C GLY A 158 14.38 -11.14 -25.00
N ARG A 159 14.44 -12.39 -24.61
CA ARG A 159 13.25 -13.18 -24.26
C ARG A 159 12.98 -13.12 -22.79
N VAL A 160 11.74 -12.89 -22.39
CA VAL A 160 11.32 -12.91 -20.99
C VAL A 160 11.38 -14.34 -20.46
N ASN A 161 12.23 -14.57 -19.49
CA ASN A 161 12.44 -15.87 -18.84
C ASN A 161 11.60 -16.05 -17.56
N ALA A 162 11.50 -14.99 -16.78
CA ALA A 162 10.72 -14.96 -15.54
C ALA A 162 10.19 -13.54 -15.28
N MET A 163 9.11 -13.46 -14.53
CA MET A 163 8.51 -12.19 -14.12
C MET A 163 8.32 -12.17 -12.60
N ASN A 164 8.62 -11.05 -12.00
CA ASN A 164 8.40 -10.82 -10.57
C ASN A 164 7.53 -9.57 -10.38
N ASP A 165 6.26 -9.78 -10.10
CA ASP A 165 5.28 -8.70 -9.93
C ASP A 165 5.47 -7.93 -8.60
N GLN A 166 6.14 -8.52 -7.63
CA GLN A 166 6.43 -7.85 -6.35
C GLN A 166 7.52 -6.78 -6.51
N THR A 167 8.58 -7.11 -7.26
CA THR A 167 9.67 -6.18 -7.57
C THR A 167 9.45 -5.40 -8.86
N GLN A 168 8.41 -5.76 -9.63
CA GLN A 168 8.12 -5.21 -10.97
C GLN A 168 9.31 -5.30 -11.93
N THR A 169 9.97 -6.45 -11.90
CA THR A 169 11.11 -6.76 -12.76
C THR A 169 10.88 -8.04 -13.56
N ALA A 170 11.42 -8.10 -14.75
CA ALA A 170 11.49 -9.32 -15.55
C ALA A 170 12.94 -9.73 -15.76
N SER A 171 13.20 -11.01 -15.63
CA SER A 171 14.47 -11.60 -16.05
C SER A 171 14.42 -11.81 -17.57
N VAL A 172 15.22 -11.05 -18.28
CA VAL A 172 15.30 -11.07 -19.76
C VAL A 172 16.58 -11.76 -20.18
N LEU A 173 16.46 -12.79 -21.02
CA LEU A 173 17.61 -13.44 -21.63
C LEU A 173 18.12 -12.60 -22.79
N THR A 174 19.26 -11.98 -22.60
CA THR A 174 19.94 -11.18 -23.62
C THR A 174 21.21 -11.88 -24.09
N MET A 175 21.56 -11.71 -25.36
CA MET A 175 22.80 -12.23 -25.91
C MET A 175 23.95 -11.30 -25.59
N LEU A 176 24.77 -11.67 -24.64
CA LEU A 176 25.98 -10.96 -24.25
C LEU A 176 27.21 -11.83 -24.52
N PHE A 177 28.13 -11.32 -25.31
CA PHE A 177 29.37 -12.03 -25.69
C PHE A 177 29.14 -13.45 -26.24
N GLY A 178 28.09 -13.64 -27.03
CA GLY A 178 27.74 -14.91 -27.60
C GLY A 178 27.08 -15.92 -26.64
N ARG A 179 26.65 -15.46 -25.48
CA ARG A 179 25.96 -16.28 -24.46
C ARG A 179 24.64 -15.64 -24.07
N GLU A 180 23.62 -16.47 -23.85
CA GLU A 180 22.39 -16.02 -23.22
C GLU A 180 22.64 -15.75 -21.75
N THR A 181 22.42 -14.50 -21.35
CA THR A 181 22.62 -14.05 -19.97
C THR A 181 21.31 -13.49 -19.42
N PRO A 182 20.80 -14.02 -18.28
CA PRO A 182 19.62 -13.45 -17.65
C PRO A 182 19.98 -12.11 -17.01
N THR A 183 19.18 -11.10 -17.29
CA THR A 183 19.34 -9.75 -16.74
C THR A 183 18.00 -9.28 -16.19
N ASP A 184 17.97 -8.83 -14.94
CA ASP A 184 16.74 -8.31 -14.33
C ASP A 184 16.55 -6.85 -14.73
N ILE A 185 15.46 -6.60 -15.41
CA ILE A 185 15.08 -5.28 -15.96
C ILE A 185 13.71 -4.88 -15.39
N SER A 186 13.58 -3.60 -15.02
CA SER A 186 12.30 -3.05 -14.58
C SER A 186 11.26 -3.13 -15.70
N TYR A 187 10.00 -3.42 -15.34
CA TYR A 187 8.89 -3.44 -16.30
C TYR A 187 8.74 -2.13 -17.06
N ASN A 188 9.05 -1.00 -16.42
CA ASN A 188 8.98 0.32 -17.07
C ASN A 188 9.98 0.50 -18.21
N ASP A 189 11.06 -0.29 -18.20
CA ASP A 189 12.15 -0.21 -19.16
C ASP A 189 12.06 -1.29 -20.24
N LEU A 190 10.93 -1.97 -20.34
CA LEU A 190 10.67 -3.04 -21.29
C LEU A 190 9.48 -2.71 -22.20
N GLN A 191 9.64 -3.00 -23.46
CA GLN A 191 8.59 -2.88 -24.47
C GLN A 191 8.46 -4.19 -25.21
N ARG A 192 7.24 -4.68 -25.37
CA ARG A 192 6.97 -5.87 -26.20
C ARG A 192 7.33 -5.58 -27.65
N VAL A 193 8.05 -6.51 -28.25
CA VAL A 193 8.30 -6.51 -29.72
C VAL A 193 7.15 -7.26 -30.38
N THR A 194 6.36 -6.54 -31.15
CA THR A 194 5.31 -7.13 -32.02
C THR A 194 5.85 -7.19 -33.43
N ASP A 195 5.84 -8.38 -34.03
CA ASP A 195 6.13 -8.58 -35.43
C ASP A 195 5.08 -7.92 -36.33
#